data_8c3c37a2af5825c9fe68e0bb53bb7a25
#
_entry.id   8c3c37a2af5825c9fe68e0bb53bb7a25
#
_cell.length_a   1.000
_cell.length_b   1.000
_cell.length_c   1.000
_cell.angle_alpha   90.00
_cell.angle_beta   90.00
_cell.angle_gamma   90.00
#
_symmetry.space_group_name_H-M   'P 1'
#
loop_
_entity.id
_entity.type
_entity.pdbx_description
1 polymer ?
#
loop_
_entity_poly.entity_id
_entity_poly.type
_entity_poly.pdbx_seq_one_letter_code
_entity_poly.pdbx_strand_id
1 'polypeptide(L)'
;IRMKVCVGDTVALARGYAKLDLHIGGMLHSCILATSAGTPCLGLAYDIKHQGFFDLMGLSEHCLSAFHFDPDQLYVRALALLADPAPVRAQISARRDTLQAATLDFLRHTLLT
;
A
#
# COMPACT_ATOMS: atom_id res chain seq x y z
N ILE A 1 -22.62 1.83 -6.54
CA ILE A 1 -21.38 1.06 -6.62
C ILE A 1 -21.01 0.90 -8.09
N ARG A 2 -19.83 1.29 -8.46
CA ARG A 2 -19.30 1.09 -9.80
C ARG A 2 -18.25 -0.02 -9.77
N MET A 3 -18.35 -0.96 -10.69
CA MET A 3 -17.37 -1.98 -10.90
C MET A 3 -16.51 -1.61 -12.13
N LYS A 4 -15.21 -1.66 -11.98
CA LYS A 4 -14.24 -1.48 -13.08
C LYS A 4 -13.37 -2.71 -13.16
N VAL A 5 -13.32 -3.32 -14.33
CA VAL A 5 -12.42 -4.45 -14.61
C VAL A 5 -11.23 -3.91 -15.42
N CYS A 6 -10.02 -4.13 -14.90
CA CYS A 6 -8.78 -3.81 -15.59
C CYS A 6 -8.08 -5.11 -15.95
N VAL A 7 -7.85 -5.36 -17.24
CA VAL A 7 -7.22 -6.59 -17.74
C VAL A 7 -5.99 -6.24 -18.55
N GLY A 8 -4.88 -6.89 -18.26
CA GLY A 8 -3.75 -7.03 -19.17
C GLY A 8 -2.73 -5.89 -19.24
N ASP A 9 -2.95 -4.73 -18.60
CA ASP A 9 -2.00 -3.62 -18.62
C ASP A 9 -1.66 -3.14 -17.21
N THR A 10 -0.44 -3.43 -16.75
CA THR A 10 0.06 -3.07 -15.43
C THR A 10 0.13 -1.55 -15.23
N VAL A 11 0.50 -0.79 -16.27
CA VAL A 11 0.58 0.67 -16.19
C VAL A 11 -0.81 1.28 -16.04
N ALA A 12 -1.78 0.81 -16.79
CA ALA A 12 -3.17 1.25 -16.68
C ALA A 12 -3.76 0.90 -15.31
N LEU A 13 -3.43 -0.25 -14.76
CA LEU A 13 -3.83 -0.66 -13.42
C LEU A 13 -3.23 0.26 -12.36
N ALA A 14 -1.94 0.55 -12.43
CA ALA A 14 -1.27 1.47 -11.52
C ALA A 14 -1.88 2.88 -11.57
N ARG A 15 -2.19 3.38 -12.77
CA ARG A 15 -2.89 4.65 -12.95
C ARG A 15 -4.29 4.64 -12.35
N GLY A 16 -4.98 3.50 -12.44
CA GLY A 16 -6.27 3.30 -11.79
C GLY A 16 -6.17 3.41 -10.26
N TYR A 17 -5.19 2.76 -9.67
CA TYR A 17 -4.93 2.87 -8.23
C TYR A 17 -4.57 4.29 -7.81
N ALA A 18 -3.77 5.00 -8.60
CA ALA A 18 -3.37 6.37 -8.30
C ALA A 18 -4.54 7.35 -8.21
N LYS A 19 -5.67 7.04 -8.82
CA LYS A 19 -6.89 7.86 -8.78
C LYS A 19 -7.78 7.60 -7.56
N LEU A 20 -7.48 6.57 -6.78
CA LEU A 20 -8.26 6.23 -5.60
C LEU A 20 -7.86 7.13 -4.42
N ASP A 21 -8.84 7.48 -3.61
CA ASP A 21 -8.60 8.19 -2.35
C ASP A 21 -8.17 7.21 -1.24
N LEU A 22 -8.64 5.97 -1.32
CA LEU A 22 -8.33 4.90 -0.38
C LEU A 22 -8.49 3.55 -1.08
N HIS A 23 -7.59 2.62 -0.79
CA HIS A 23 -7.72 1.21 -1.14
C HIS A 23 -7.87 0.36 0.12
N ILE A 24 -8.86 -0.53 0.12
CA ILE A 24 -9.00 -1.56 1.15
C ILE A 24 -8.87 -2.90 0.44
N GLY A 25 -7.85 -3.66 0.77
CA GLY A 25 -7.54 -4.87 0.03
C GLY A 25 -7.15 -6.05 0.89
N GLY A 26 -7.64 -7.25 0.52
CA GLY A 26 -7.22 -8.52 1.10
C GLY A 26 -6.09 -9.19 0.33
N MET A 27 -5.80 -8.77 -0.89
CA MET A 27 -4.70 -9.31 -1.68
C MET A 27 -3.45 -8.46 -1.53
N LEU A 28 -2.33 -9.09 -1.17
CA LEU A 28 -1.06 -8.40 -0.96
C LEU A 28 -0.65 -7.54 -2.16
N HIS A 29 -0.70 -8.11 -3.37
CA HIS A 29 -0.29 -7.38 -4.58
C HIS A 29 -1.16 -6.15 -4.86
N SER A 30 -2.45 -6.17 -4.52
CA SER A 30 -3.29 -4.98 -4.64
C SER A 30 -2.87 -3.89 -3.66
N CYS A 31 -2.47 -4.26 -2.45
CA CYS A 31 -1.94 -3.32 -1.46
C CYS A 31 -0.61 -2.73 -1.90
N ILE A 32 0.28 -3.56 -2.47
CA ILE A 32 1.57 -3.10 -3.01
C ILE A 32 1.35 -2.11 -4.15
N LEU A 33 0.48 -2.43 -5.10
CA LEU A 33 0.21 -1.56 -6.26
C LEU A 33 -0.41 -0.22 -5.83
N ALA A 34 -1.40 -0.25 -4.93
CA ALA A 34 -2.02 0.96 -4.42
C ALA A 34 -1.00 1.86 -3.71
N THR A 35 -0.20 1.27 -2.81
CA THR A 35 0.83 1.99 -2.06
C THR A 35 1.92 2.54 -3.00
N SER A 36 2.36 1.75 -3.98
CA SER A 36 3.34 2.19 -4.97
C SER A 36 2.83 3.37 -5.81
N ALA A 37 1.53 3.45 -6.04
CA ALA A 37 0.89 4.56 -6.73
C ALA A 37 0.67 5.79 -5.83
N GLY A 38 1.01 5.70 -4.54
CA GLY A 38 0.84 6.79 -3.57
C GLY A 38 -0.53 6.83 -2.90
N THR A 39 -1.35 5.81 -3.09
CA THR A 39 -2.70 5.73 -2.53
C THR A 39 -2.67 5.17 -1.11
N PRO A 40 -3.31 5.81 -0.14
CA PRO A 40 -3.50 5.23 1.19
C PRO A 40 -4.16 3.87 1.11
N CYS A 41 -3.68 2.92 1.91
CA CYS A 41 -4.12 1.54 1.85
C CYS A 41 -4.38 0.98 3.25
N LEU A 42 -5.49 0.29 3.42
CA LEU A 42 -5.77 -0.59 4.56
C LEU A 42 -5.74 -2.04 4.06
N GLY A 43 -4.89 -2.85 4.66
CA GLY A 43 -4.74 -4.26 4.30
C GLY A 43 -5.49 -5.17 5.27
N LEU A 44 -6.17 -6.17 4.72
CA LEU A 44 -6.76 -7.27 5.47
C LEU A 44 -5.86 -8.49 5.31
N ALA A 45 -4.94 -8.67 6.25
CA ALA A 45 -3.88 -9.66 6.17
C ALA A 45 -4.36 -11.08 6.52
N TYR A 46 -4.09 -12.01 5.64
CA TYR A 46 -4.27 -13.44 5.91
C TYR A 46 -2.92 -14.20 5.91
N ASP A 47 -1.82 -13.50 5.71
CA ASP A 47 -0.47 -14.06 5.59
C ASP A 47 0.52 -13.10 6.25
N ILE A 48 1.61 -13.64 6.78
CA ILE A 48 2.71 -12.87 7.38
C ILE A 48 3.35 -11.88 6.38
N LYS A 49 3.28 -12.18 5.09
CA LYS A 49 3.81 -11.30 4.04
C LYS A 49 3.11 -9.95 3.99
N HIS A 50 1.81 -9.91 4.30
CA HIS A 50 1.07 -8.64 4.40
C HIS A 50 1.65 -7.76 5.49
N GLN A 51 1.82 -8.33 6.69
CA GLN A 51 2.38 -7.59 7.82
C GLN A 51 3.79 -7.11 7.49
N GLY A 52 4.62 -7.98 6.91
CA GLY A 52 5.98 -7.63 6.51
C GLY A 52 6.02 -6.44 5.53
N PHE A 53 5.11 -6.41 4.56
CA PHE A 53 5.03 -5.29 3.63
C PHE A 53 4.62 -3.98 4.33
N PHE A 54 3.60 -4.00 5.15
CA PHE A 54 3.15 -2.81 5.88
C PHE A 54 4.20 -2.32 6.87
N ASP A 55 4.91 -3.23 7.55
CA ASP A 55 6.02 -2.88 8.44
C ASP A 55 7.16 -2.22 7.67
N LEU A 56 7.52 -2.78 6.50
CA LEU A 56 8.55 -2.23 5.62
C LEU A 56 8.21 -0.79 5.20
N MET A 57 6.95 -0.51 4.94
CA MET A 57 6.46 0.82 4.55
C MET A 57 6.26 1.77 5.74
N GLY A 58 6.47 1.30 6.97
CA GLY A 58 6.19 2.08 8.18
C GLY A 58 4.69 2.32 8.41
N LEU A 59 3.85 1.43 7.91
CA LEU A 59 2.38 1.54 7.94
C LEU A 59 1.76 0.36 8.70
N SER A 60 2.41 -0.12 9.76
CA SER A 60 2.00 -1.33 10.49
C SER A 60 0.57 -1.23 11.02
N GLU A 61 0.14 -0.05 11.44
CA GLU A 61 -1.22 0.19 11.94
C GLU A 61 -2.31 0.11 10.86
N HIS A 62 -1.94 0.10 9.59
CA HIS A 62 -2.87 -0.03 8.47
C HIS A 62 -3.09 -1.48 8.05
N CYS A 63 -2.42 -2.41 8.71
CA CYS A 63 -2.57 -3.84 8.47
C CYS A 63 -3.43 -4.47 9.56
N LEU A 64 -4.60 -4.96 9.18
CA LEU A 64 -5.55 -5.61 10.08
C LEU A 64 -5.60 -7.11 9.76
N SER A 65 -5.84 -7.96 10.77
CA SER A 65 -6.05 -9.39 10.51
C SER A 65 -7.35 -9.62 9.75
N ALA A 66 -7.30 -10.32 8.62
CA ALA A 66 -8.49 -10.71 7.88
C ALA A 66 -9.41 -11.65 8.68
N PHE A 67 -8.86 -12.37 9.66
CA PHE A 67 -9.61 -13.35 10.46
C PHE A 67 -10.23 -12.75 11.73
N HIS A 68 -9.67 -11.65 12.23
CA HIS A 68 -10.00 -11.10 13.55
C HIS A 68 -10.16 -9.57 13.53
N PHE A 69 -10.40 -8.97 12.36
CA PHE A 69 -10.56 -7.52 12.33
C PHE A 69 -11.91 -7.08 12.91
N ASP A 70 -11.90 -5.94 13.56
CA ASP A 70 -13.09 -5.26 14.03
C ASP A 70 -13.63 -4.35 12.91
N PRO A 71 -14.85 -4.57 12.39
CA PRO A 71 -15.41 -3.71 11.36
C PRO A 71 -15.51 -2.24 11.75
N ASP A 72 -15.77 -1.95 13.01
CA ASP A 72 -15.85 -0.56 13.50
C ASP A 72 -14.49 0.12 13.47
N GLN A 73 -13.42 -0.59 13.82
CA GLN A 73 -12.06 -0.08 13.71
C GLN A 73 -11.66 0.15 12.25
N LEU A 74 -12.00 -0.77 11.36
CA LEU A 74 -11.76 -0.60 9.93
C LEU A 74 -12.45 0.66 9.41
N TYR A 75 -13.70 0.86 9.78
CA TYR A 75 -14.48 2.03 9.41
C TYR A 75 -13.86 3.34 9.92
N VAL A 76 -13.49 3.38 11.19
CA VAL A 76 -12.87 4.57 11.80
C VAL A 76 -11.55 4.91 11.11
N ARG A 77 -10.70 3.92 10.85
CA ARG A 77 -9.43 4.12 10.15
C ARG A 77 -9.63 4.58 8.72
N ALA A 78 -10.60 4.01 8.02
CA ALA A 78 -10.93 4.41 6.65
C ALA A 78 -11.38 5.89 6.61
N LEU A 79 -12.26 6.29 7.51
CA LEU A 79 -12.71 7.69 7.60
C LEU A 79 -11.57 8.65 7.92
N ALA A 80 -10.67 8.26 8.83
CA ALA A 80 -9.51 9.09 9.18
C ALA A 80 -8.59 9.31 7.98
N LEU A 81 -8.32 8.27 7.20
CA LEU A 81 -7.49 8.37 5.99
C LEU A 81 -8.17 9.21 4.89
N LEU A 82 -9.47 9.10 4.74
CA LEU A 82 -10.23 9.90 3.76
C LEU A 82 -10.29 11.37 4.18
N ALA A 83 -10.38 11.66 5.49
CA ALA A 83 -10.45 13.02 6.01
C ALA A 83 -9.13 13.78 5.88
N ASP A 84 -8.00 13.11 6.11
CA ASP A 84 -6.66 13.70 6.03
C ASP A 84 -5.64 12.71 5.48
N PRO A 85 -5.56 12.55 4.15
CA PRO A 85 -4.63 11.62 3.50
C PRO A 85 -3.19 12.14 3.42
N ALA A 86 -2.96 13.43 3.63
CA ALA A 86 -1.66 14.06 3.35
C ALA A 86 -0.49 13.47 4.17
N PRO A 87 -0.60 13.21 5.48
CA PRO A 87 0.50 12.62 6.24
C PRO A 87 0.89 11.23 5.74
N VAL A 88 -0.09 10.39 5.40
CA VAL A 88 0.16 9.03 4.91
C VAL A 88 0.76 9.07 3.50
N ARG A 89 0.27 9.93 2.63
CA ARG A 89 0.86 10.12 1.29
C ARG A 89 2.31 10.58 1.36
N ALA A 90 2.62 11.49 2.26
CA ALA A 90 4.00 11.95 2.49
C ALA A 90 4.89 10.83 3.00
N GLN A 91 4.40 10.01 3.93
CA GLN A 91 5.12 8.86 4.47
C GLN A 91 5.39 7.81 3.38
N ILE A 92 4.41 7.49 2.56
CA ILE A 92 4.55 6.57 1.43
C ILE A 92 5.64 7.06 0.48
N SER A 93 5.60 8.34 0.10
CA SER A 93 6.58 8.94 -0.81
C SER A 93 8.00 8.88 -0.24
N ALA A 94 8.18 9.29 1.01
CA ALA A 94 9.48 9.27 1.68
C ALA A 94 10.04 7.85 1.80
N ARG A 95 9.20 6.88 2.18
CA ARG A 95 9.62 5.49 2.33
C ARG A 95 9.97 4.85 1.00
N ARG A 96 9.20 5.14 -0.02
CA ARG A 96 9.45 4.70 -1.39
C ARG A 96 10.82 5.17 -1.89
N ASP A 97 11.13 6.43 -1.68
CA ASP A 97 12.42 7.02 -2.07
C ASP A 97 13.58 6.37 -1.31
N THR A 98 13.43 6.15 -0.01
CA THR A 98 14.43 5.48 0.83
C THR A 98 14.70 4.05 0.36
N LEU A 99 13.65 3.27 0.08
CA LEU A 99 13.77 1.89 -0.38
C LEU A 99 14.37 1.81 -1.78
N GLN A 100 14.01 2.72 -2.66
CA GLN A 100 14.57 2.80 -4.01
C GLN A 100 16.06 3.11 -3.96
N ALA A 101 16.47 4.08 -3.15
CA ALA A 101 17.88 4.43 -2.97
C ALA A 101 18.67 3.25 -2.40
N ALA A 102 18.15 2.57 -1.38
CA ALA A 102 18.79 1.40 -0.80
C ALA A 102 18.93 0.25 -1.80
N THR A 103 17.93 0.02 -2.63
CA THR A 103 17.95 -1.01 -3.68
C THR A 103 19.02 -0.68 -4.73
N LEU A 104 19.07 0.55 -5.20
CA LEU A 104 20.07 0.98 -6.19
C LEU A 104 21.48 0.89 -5.63
N ASP A 105 21.67 1.27 -4.38
CA ASP A 105 22.96 1.18 -3.69
C ASP A 105 23.44 -0.28 -3.57
N PHE A 106 22.54 -1.17 -3.14
CA PHE A 106 22.79 -2.60 -3.08
C PHE A 106 23.19 -3.17 -4.45
N LEU A 107 22.46 -2.82 -5.51
CA LEU A 107 22.73 -3.29 -6.86
C LEU A 107 24.09 -2.80 -7.36
N ARG A 108 24.43 -1.55 -7.11
CA ARG A 108 25.75 -0.99 -7.49
C ARG A 108 26.88 -1.72 -6.80
N HIS A 109 26.77 -1.96 -5.50
CA HIS A 109 27.83 -2.65 -4.73
C HIS A 109 27.92 -4.13 -5.03
N THR A 110 26.83 -4.77 -5.42
CA THR A 110 26.78 -6.22 -5.65
C THR A 110 27.10 -6.58 -7.09
N LEU A 111 26.63 -5.80 -8.07
CA LEU A 111 26.74 -6.14 -9.49
C LEU A 111 27.86 -5.42 -10.22
N LEU A 112 28.35 -4.29 -9.70
CA LEU A 112 29.33 -3.44 -10.39
C LEU A 112 30.72 -3.45 -9.75
N THR A 113 30.93 -4.28 -8.72
CA THR A 113 32.25 -4.44 -8.08
C THR A 113 32.98 -5.73 -8.55
#